data_603fe05e7d9abb5ff661f17a04894fe0
#
_entry.id   603fe05e7d9abb5ff661f17a04894fe0
#
_cell.length_a   1.000
_cell.length_b   1.000
_cell.length_c   1.000
_cell.angle_alpha   90.00
_cell.angle_beta   90.00
_cell.angle_gamma   90.00
#
_symmetry.space_group_name_H-M   'P 1'
#
loop_
_entity.id
_entity.type
_entity.pdbx_description
1 polymer ?
#
loop_
_entity_poly.entity_id
_entity_poly.type
_entity_poly.pdbx_seq_one_letter_code
_entity_poly.pdbx_strand_id
1 'polypeptide(L)'
;LETFKDKKLVSRMVATTAVYDTLYRWSMKNYMIRNFRGMREEIKKGATLDTIIPIEPRDFLIAENDHEKMTSPKLKAYIDRQKMRGVANIKSFEIEYERRFAMTGAAFILTLIGMSLSSRKVKSGMGINIGIGLVLSFSYILFSTVTSTFAVSGYTSPFVAMWIPNVVYLIIGIVLYNRAST
;
A
#
# COMPACT_ATOMS: atom_id res chain seq x y z
N LEU A 1 -19.88 -0.12 12.73
CA LEU A 1 -18.98 1.00 12.96
C LEU A 1 -18.24 0.79 14.27
N GLU A 2 -16.92 0.95 14.24
CA GLU A 2 -16.07 0.82 15.43
C GLU A 2 -15.25 2.10 15.62
N THR A 3 -15.12 2.54 16.86
CA THR A 3 -14.31 3.71 17.21
C THR A 3 -13.16 3.27 18.11
N PHE A 4 -11.94 3.55 17.66
CA PHE A 4 -10.72 3.27 18.40
C PHE A 4 -10.11 4.56 18.93
N LYS A 5 -9.58 4.51 20.15
CA LYS A 5 -8.76 5.56 20.75
C LYS A 5 -7.51 4.90 21.34
N ASP A 6 -6.33 5.38 20.96
CA ASP A 6 -5.03 4.81 21.40
C ASP A 6 -4.92 3.31 21.16
N LYS A 7 -5.36 2.85 19.98
CA LYS A 7 -5.43 1.43 19.56
C LYS A 7 -6.35 0.54 20.41
N LYS A 8 -7.17 1.13 21.31
CA LYS A 8 -8.18 0.41 22.09
C LYS A 8 -9.57 0.69 21.52
N LEU A 9 -10.40 -0.35 21.42
CA LEU A 9 -11.79 -0.21 21.03
C LEU A 9 -12.57 0.50 22.13
N VAL A 10 -13.14 1.67 21.81
CA VAL A 10 -13.92 2.50 22.77
C VAL A 10 -15.41 2.33 22.57
N SER A 11 -15.84 2.20 21.31
CA SER A 11 -17.26 2.05 20.97
C SER A 11 -17.44 1.16 19.76
N ARG A 12 -18.50 0.33 19.80
CA ARG A 12 -18.95 -0.48 18.66
C ARG A 12 -20.43 -0.26 18.43
N MET A 13 -20.81 0.17 17.23
CA MET A 13 -22.17 0.31 16.80
C MET A 13 -22.52 -0.76 15.76
N VAL A 14 -23.62 -1.45 15.96
CA VAL A 14 -24.20 -2.43 15.05
C VAL A 14 -25.62 -1.99 14.74
N ALA A 15 -26.04 -2.06 13.50
CA ALA A 15 -27.40 -1.79 13.06
C ALA A 15 -27.86 -2.86 12.07
N THR A 16 -29.14 -3.17 12.02
CA THR A 16 -29.69 -4.13 11.06
C THR A 16 -29.68 -3.56 9.66
N THR A 17 -29.95 -2.25 9.50
CA THR A 17 -29.98 -1.56 8.22
C THR A 17 -29.41 -0.17 8.38
N ALA A 18 -28.61 0.27 7.43
CA ALA A 18 -28.11 1.62 7.32
C ALA A 18 -28.54 2.20 5.97
N VAL A 19 -29.26 3.31 5.98
CA VAL A 19 -29.75 4.00 4.79
C VAL A 19 -28.96 5.31 4.67
N TYR A 20 -28.31 5.50 3.52
CA TYR A 20 -27.65 6.75 3.20
C TYR A 20 -28.67 7.77 2.67
N ASP A 21 -28.65 8.96 3.19
CA ASP A 21 -29.47 10.06 2.69
C ASP A 21 -28.60 10.99 1.83
N THR A 22 -28.07 12.04 2.37
CA THR A 22 -27.23 13.01 1.66
C THR A 22 -26.19 13.58 2.63
N LEU A 23 -25.09 14.13 2.11
CA LEU A 23 -24.09 14.86 2.92
C LEU A 23 -23.59 14.05 4.12
N TYR A 24 -23.25 12.77 3.90
CA TYR A 24 -22.75 11.84 4.93
C TYR A 24 -23.75 11.51 6.05
N ARG A 25 -25.05 11.80 5.88
CA ARG A 25 -26.08 11.39 6.83
C ARG A 25 -26.49 9.95 6.60
N TRP A 26 -26.49 9.20 7.67
CA TRP A 26 -26.91 7.81 7.69
C TRP A 26 -28.04 7.63 8.71
N SER A 27 -29.13 7.00 8.28
CA SER A 27 -30.20 6.56 9.17
C SER A 27 -30.02 5.08 9.48
N MET A 28 -29.72 4.79 10.74
CA MET A 28 -29.51 3.43 11.25
C MET A 28 -30.80 2.90 11.84
N LYS A 29 -31.27 1.71 11.40
CA LYS A 29 -32.45 1.05 11.95
C LYS A 29 -32.05 -0.11 12.86
N ASN A 30 -32.75 -0.25 13.98
CA ASN A 30 -32.49 -1.27 15.01
C ASN A 30 -31.02 -1.30 15.42
N TYR A 31 -30.55 -0.17 15.96
CA TYR A 31 -29.16 -0.01 16.33
C TYR A 31 -28.87 -0.46 17.76
N MET A 32 -27.64 -0.90 17.98
CA MET A 32 -27.05 -1.18 19.29
C MET A 32 -25.65 -0.58 19.35
N ILE A 33 -25.43 0.31 20.31
CA ILE A 33 -24.13 0.91 20.59
C ILE A 33 -23.61 0.29 21.90
N ARG A 34 -22.37 -0.19 21.86
CA ARG A 34 -21.65 -0.71 23.03
C ARG A 34 -20.45 0.21 23.27
N ASN A 35 -20.46 0.92 24.38
CA ASN A 35 -19.36 1.77 24.81
C ASN A 35 -18.54 1.02 25.87
N PHE A 36 -17.24 0.91 25.65
CA PHE A 36 -16.31 0.20 26.52
C PHE A 36 -15.58 1.20 27.43
N ARG A 37 -15.83 1.12 28.74
CA ARG A 37 -15.14 1.92 29.76
C ARG A 37 -14.37 1.01 30.71
N GLY A 38 -13.18 0.59 30.32
CA GLY A 38 -12.39 -0.41 31.07
C GLY A 38 -13.09 -1.76 31.09
N MET A 39 -13.46 -2.27 32.27
CA MET A 39 -14.20 -3.54 32.42
C MET A 39 -15.72 -3.37 32.40
N ARG A 40 -16.27 -2.17 32.21
CA ARG A 40 -17.70 -1.91 32.14
C ARG A 40 -18.12 -1.61 30.73
N GLU A 41 -19.26 -2.18 30.33
CA GLU A 41 -19.91 -1.88 29.06
C GLU A 41 -21.21 -1.13 29.31
N GLU A 42 -21.42 -0.06 28.54
CA GLU A 42 -22.69 0.65 28.48
C GLU A 42 -23.34 0.33 27.13
N ILE A 43 -24.55 -0.26 27.17
CA ILE A 43 -25.28 -0.66 25.96
C ILE A 43 -26.47 0.27 25.76
N LYS A 44 -26.51 0.91 24.58
CA LYS A 44 -27.65 1.73 24.13
C LYS A 44 -28.28 1.06 22.92
N LYS A 45 -29.61 0.88 22.95
CA LYS A 45 -30.39 0.30 21.86
C LYS A 45 -31.52 1.25 21.48
N GLY A 46 -31.88 1.29 20.20
CA GLY A 46 -33.02 2.08 19.73
C GLY A 46 -33.48 1.64 18.36
N ALA A 47 -34.65 2.13 17.96
CA ALA A 47 -35.27 1.78 16.68
C ALA A 47 -34.62 2.54 15.51
N THR A 48 -34.32 3.81 15.67
CA THR A 48 -33.71 4.66 14.63
C THR A 48 -32.67 5.61 15.25
N LEU A 49 -31.59 5.84 14.52
CA LEU A 49 -30.54 6.79 14.88
C LEU A 49 -30.03 7.45 13.61
N ASP A 50 -30.18 8.76 13.52
CA ASP A 50 -29.56 9.54 12.46
C ASP A 50 -28.19 10.03 12.92
N THR A 51 -27.17 9.71 12.15
CA THR A 51 -25.80 10.05 12.48
C THR A 51 -25.02 10.46 11.23
N ILE A 52 -23.99 11.25 11.42
CA ILE A 52 -23.06 11.64 10.34
C ILE A 52 -21.88 10.69 10.38
N ILE A 53 -21.73 9.91 9.31
CA ILE A 53 -20.59 9.02 9.12
C ILE A 53 -19.89 9.46 7.83
N PRO A 54 -18.60 9.83 7.86
CA PRO A 54 -17.88 10.31 6.69
C PRO A 54 -17.54 9.21 5.68
N ILE A 55 -18.53 8.38 5.34
CA ILE A 55 -18.46 7.27 4.40
C ILE A 55 -19.60 7.43 3.40
N GLU A 56 -19.31 7.29 2.12
CA GLU A 56 -20.30 7.29 1.04
C GLU A 56 -20.54 5.86 0.55
N PRO A 57 -21.74 5.55 -0.03
CA PRO A 57 -22.02 4.22 -0.59
C PRO A 57 -21.01 3.77 -1.63
N ARG A 58 -20.45 4.69 -2.41
CA ARG A 58 -19.40 4.40 -3.40
C ARG A 58 -18.09 3.90 -2.77
N ASP A 59 -17.82 4.22 -1.51
CA ASP A 59 -16.61 3.75 -0.81
C ASP A 59 -16.66 2.24 -0.55
N PHE A 60 -17.87 1.65 -0.47
CA PHE A 60 -18.06 0.20 -0.34
C PHE A 60 -17.91 -0.55 -1.67
N LEU A 61 -18.01 0.17 -2.81
CA LEU A 61 -17.85 -0.42 -4.14
C LEU A 61 -16.38 -0.54 -4.55
N ILE A 62 -15.48 0.08 -3.81
CA ILE A 62 -14.05 0.00 -4.07
C ILE A 62 -13.52 -1.29 -3.47
N ALA A 63 -13.33 -2.30 -4.33
CA ALA A 63 -12.72 -3.57 -3.94
C ALA A 63 -11.25 -3.36 -3.58
N GLU A 64 -10.70 -4.24 -2.75
CA GLU A 64 -9.31 -4.20 -2.31
C GLU A 64 -8.31 -4.16 -3.48
N ASN A 65 -8.66 -4.73 -4.63
CA ASN A 65 -7.84 -4.77 -5.84
C ASN A 65 -8.05 -3.59 -6.80
N ASP A 66 -8.95 -2.65 -6.51
CA ASP A 66 -9.21 -1.50 -7.40
C ASP A 66 -8.09 -0.45 -7.38
N HIS A 67 -7.16 -0.53 -6.41
CA HIS A 67 -5.98 0.32 -6.36
C HIS A 67 -5.12 0.21 -7.64
N GLU A 68 -5.05 -0.97 -8.27
CA GLU A 68 -4.29 -1.17 -9.50
C GLU A 68 -4.91 -0.44 -10.70
N LYS A 69 -6.24 -0.30 -10.73
CA LYS A 69 -6.98 0.33 -11.83
C LYS A 69 -7.05 1.86 -11.73
N MET A 70 -6.76 2.41 -10.55
CA MET A 70 -6.82 3.86 -10.34
C MET A 70 -5.62 4.57 -10.96
N THR A 71 -5.85 5.74 -11.56
CA THR A 71 -4.76 6.63 -11.97
C THR A 71 -4.05 7.19 -10.74
N SER A 72 -2.74 7.47 -10.85
CA SER A 72 -1.93 7.92 -9.70
C SER A 72 -2.48 9.15 -8.97
N PRO A 73 -3.03 10.20 -9.65
CA PRO A 73 -3.67 11.31 -8.96
C PRO A 73 -4.92 10.91 -8.18
N LYS A 74 -5.76 10.02 -8.76
CA LYS A 74 -6.97 9.51 -8.10
C LYS A 74 -6.63 8.65 -6.90
N LEU A 75 -5.60 7.81 -7.03
CA LEU A 75 -5.10 6.95 -5.97
C LEU A 75 -4.58 7.78 -4.79
N LYS A 76 -3.80 8.83 -5.06
CA LYS A 76 -3.33 9.75 -4.02
C LYS A 76 -4.48 10.45 -3.31
N ALA A 77 -5.42 11.03 -4.05
CA ALA A 77 -6.59 11.70 -3.48
C ALA A 77 -7.45 10.74 -2.63
N TYR A 78 -7.54 9.47 -3.04
CA TYR A 78 -8.21 8.43 -2.27
C TYR A 78 -7.48 8.13 -0.97
N ILE A 79 -6.15 7.90 -1.02
CA ILE A 79 -5.31 7.66 0.16
C ILE A 79 -5.45 8.82 1.17
N ASP A 80 -5.31 10.06 0.72
CA ASP A 80 -5.39 11.24 1.58
C ASP A 80 -6.77 11.34 2.27
N ARG A 81 -7.85 11.06 1.53
CA ARG A 81 -9.21 11.03 2.06
C ARG A 81 -9.41 9.94 3.11
N GLN A 82 -8.90 8.75 2.86
CA GLN A 82 -9.02 7.64 3.81
C GLN A 82 -8.16 7.84 5.06
N LYS A 83 -7.00 8.48 4.93
CA LYS A 83 -6.18 8.90 6.09
C LYS A 83 -6.91 9.89 7.00
N MET A 84 -7.57 10.89 6.42
CA MET A 84 -8.38 11.85 7.20
C MET A 84 -9.54 11.17 7.94
N ARG A 85 -10.06 10.07 7.38
CA ARG A 85 -11.13 9.26 7.99
C ARG A 85 -10.63 8.26 9.04
N GLY A 86 -9.33 8.11 9.21
CA GLY A 86 -8.73 7.16 10.15
C GLY A 86 -8.92 5.69 9.77
N VAL A 87 -9.13 5.38 8.50
CA VAL A 87 -9.28 3.99 8.02
C VAL A 87 -7.93 3.27 8.08
N ALA A 88 -7.87 2.14 8.77
CA ALA A 88 -6.61 1.43 9.03
C ALA A 88 -6.08 0.65 7.82
N ASN A 89 -6.94 0.19 6.90
CA ASN A 89 -6.58 -0.74 5.83
C ASN A 89 -6.27 -0.05 4.49
N ILE A 90 -5.39 0.96 4.50
CA ILE A 90 -4.99 1.68 3.29
C ILE A 90 -3.57 1.35 2.81
N LYS A 91 -2.88 0.46 3.51
CA LYS A 91 -1.46 0.16 3.22
C LYS A 91 -1.25 -0.38 1.81
N SER A 92 -2.15 -1.24 1.32
CA SER A 92 -2.08 -1.76 -0.05
C SER A 92 -2.14 -0.64 -1.09
N PHE A 93 -2.98 0.38 -0.86
CA PHE A 93 -3.09 1.56 -1.72
C PHE A 93 -1.83 2.43 -1.68
N GLU A 94 -1.24 2.63 -0.50
CA GLU A 94 0.01 3.37 -0.33
C GLU A 94 1.18 2.64 -1.01
N ILE A 95 1.28 1.32 -0.83
CA ILE A 95 2.30 0.49 -1.47
C ILE A 95 2.19 0.57 -2.99
N GLU A 96 0.97 0.46 -3.54
CA GLU A 96 0.76 0.58 -4.98
C GLU A 96 1.15 1.96 -5.51
N TYR A 97 0.84 3.02 -4.77
CA TYR A 97 1.24 4.37 -5.14
C TYR A 97 2.76 4.52 -5.22
N GLU A 98 3.48 4.11 -4.18
CA GLU A 98 4.94 4.16 -4.12
C GLU A 98 5.59 3.21 -5.13
N ARG A 99 5.00 2.03 -5.36
CA ARG A 99 5.49 1.04 -6.31
C ARG A 99 5.58 1.60 -7.73
N ARG A 100 4.63 2.41 -8.17
CA ARG A 100 4.64 3.01 -9.51
C ARG A 100 5.87 3.89 -9.73
N PHE A 101 6.22 4.71 -8.74
CA PHE A 101 7.41 5.56 -8.82
C PHE A 101 8.69 4.74 -8.68
N ALA A 102 8.71 3.80 -7.75
CA ALA A 102 9.85 2.92 -7.54
C ALA A 102 10.16 2.08 -8.78
N MET A 103 9.14 1.54 -9.48
CA MET A 103 9.32 0.79 -10.72
C MET A 103 9.89 1.63 -11.85
N THR A 104 9.52 2.90 -11.94
CA THR A 104 10.13 3.82 -12.90
C THR A 104 11.62 3.98 -12.63
N GLY A 105 12.01 4.19 -11.37
CA GLY A 105 13.42 4.23 -10.95
C GLY A 105 14.15 2.91 -11.25
N ALA A 106 13.51 1.78 -10.98
CA ALA A 106 14.04 0.45 -11.24
C ALA A 106 14.37 0.23 -12.73
N ALA A 107 13.54 0.73 -13.63
CA ALA A 107 13.80 0.60 -15.08
C ALA A 107 15.14 1.24 -15.46
N PHE A 108 15.44 2.45 -14.95
CA PHE A 108 16.73 3.11 -15.19
C PHE A 108 17.90 2.34 -14.57
N ILE A 109 17.75 1.85 -13.33
CA ILE A 109 18.78 1.10 -12.62
C ILE A 109 19.09 -0.22 -13.33
N LEU A 110 18.07 -0.99 -13.72
CA LEU A 110 18.25 -2.25 -14.43
C LEU A 110 18.84 -2.03 -15.83
N THR A 111 18.49 -0.94 -16.51
CA THR A 111 19.09 -0.56 -17.79
C THR A 111 20.58 -0.24 -17.60
N LEU A 112 20.95 0.51 -16.55
CA LEU A 112 22.35 0.77 -16.24
C LEU A 112 23.15 -0.51 -15.99
N ILE A 113 22.57 -1.46 -15.24
CA ILE A 113 23.16 -2.78 -14.99
C ILE A 113 23.34 -3.53 -16.31
N GLY A 114 22.30 -3.57 -17.15
CA GLY A 114 22.34 -4.25 -18.45
C GLY A 114 23.42 -3.68 -19.38
N MET A 115 23.52 -2.33 -19.48
CA MET A 115 24.58 -1.68 -20.24
C MET A 115 25.98 -2.00 -19.70
N SER A 116 26.15 -1.97 -18.38
CA SER A 116 27.42 -2.27 -17.73
C SER A 116 27.88 -3.70 -17.98
N LEU A 117 26.97 -4.65 -17.98
CA LEU A 117 27.24 -6.06 -18.27
C LEU A 117 27.55 -6.28 -19.76
N SER A 118 26.81 -5.60 -20.65
CA SER A 118 26.99 -5.71 -22.10
C SER A 118 28.31 -5.09 -22.58
N SER A 119 28.79 -4.05 -21.92
CA SER A 119 30.06 -3.37 -22.26
C SER A 119 31.30 -4.20 -21.92
N ARG A 120 31.18 -5.23 -21.12
CA ARG A 120 32.32 -6.07 -20.72
C ARG A 120 32.68 -7.09 -21.80
N LYS A 121 33.91 -7.04 -22.27
CA LYS A 121 34.48 -8.08 -23.12
C LYS A 121 34.81 -9.32 -22.27
N VAL A 122 33.95 -10.31 -22.26
CA VAL A 122 34.18 -11.57 -21.53
C VAL A 122 34.66 -12.63 -22.52
N LYS A 123 35.77 -13.31 -22.15
CA LYS A 123 36.29 -14.45 -22.93
C LYS A 123 35.33 -15.61 -23.08
N SER A 124 34.34 -15.73 -22.19
CA SER A 124 33.37 -16.82 -22.11
C SER A 124 32.09 -16.66 -22.95
N GLY A 125 31.99 -15.56 -23.72
CA GLY A 125 30.87 -15.36 -24.65
C GLY A 125 29.69 -14.53 -24.10
N MET A 126 28.86 -14.02 -24.99
CA MET A 126 27.74 -13.10 -24.71
C MET A 126 26.66 -13.73 -23.80
N GLY A 127 26.50 -15.07 -23.82
CA GLY A 127 25.46 -15.78 -23.08
C GLY A 127 25.56 -15.60 -21.56
N ILE A 128 26.76 -15.54 -21.01
CA ILE A 128 26.97 -15.37 -19.56
C ILE A 128 26.51 -13.99 -19.09
N ASN A 129 26.81 -12.94 -19.84
CA ASN A 129 26.36 -11.59 -19.48
C ASN A 129 24.84 -11.47 -19.50
N ILE A 130 24.19 -12.09 -20.48
CA ILE A 130 22.72 -12.16 -20.57
C ILE A 130 22.17 -12.94 -19.36
N GLY A 131 22.77 -14.09 -19.02
CA GLY A 131 22.38 -14.91 -17.86
C GLY A 131 22.47 -14.14 -16.54
N ILE A 132 23.58 -13.43 -16.30
CA ILE A 132 23.78 -12.60 -15.10
C ILE A 132 22.74 -11.48 -15.06
N GLY A 133 22.48 -10.80 -16.17
CA GLY A 133 21.47 -9.73 -16.23
C GLY A 133 20.07 -10.25 -15.90
N LEU A 134 19.70 -11.42 -16.41
CA LEU A 134 18.44 -12.06 -16.14
C LEU A 134 18.30 -12.46 -14.67
N VAL A 135 19.33 -13.06 -14.08
CA VAL A 135 19.35 -13.42 -12.64
C VAL A 135 19.21 -12.18 -11.76
N LEU A 136 19.93 -11.09 -12.08
CA LEU A 136 19.82 -9.83 -11.33
C LEU A 136 18.41 -9.22 -11.46
N SER A 137 17.81 -9.21 -12.64
CA SER A 137 16.46 -8.70 -12.84
C SER A 137 15.43 -9.53 -12.07
N PHE A 138 15.52 -10.84 -12.11
CA PHE A 138 14.62 -11.74 -11.37
C PHE A 138 14.78 -11.57 -9.86
N SER A 139 16.02 -11.49 -9.38
CA SER A 139 16.31 -11.28 -7.97
C SER A 139 15.81 -9.91 -7.47
N TYR A 140 15.83 -8.87 -8.33
CA TYR A 140 15.19 -7.59 -8.03
C TYR A 140 13.69 -7.73 -7.77
N ILE A 141 12.98 -8.46 -8.64
CA ILE A 141 11.54 -8.69 -8.50
C ILE A 141 11.24 -9.43 -7.18
N LEU A 142 11.98 -10.50 -6.89
CA LEU A 142 11.82 -11.24 -5.64
C LEU A 142 12.08 -10.34 -4.42
N PHE A 143 13.14 -9.56 -4.43
CA PHE A 143 13.46 -8.66 -3.33
C PHE A 143 12.39 -7.59 -3.13
N SER A 144 11.89 -6.99 -4.21
CA SER A 144 10.79 -6.04 -4.18
C SER A 144 9.51 -6.65 -3.60
N THR A 145 9.19 -7.90 -3.95
CA THR A 145 8.02 -8.62 -3.42
C THR A 145 8.16 -8.87 -1.91
N VAL A 146 9.34 -9.30 -1.46
CA VAL A 146 9.61 -9.53 -0.04
C VAL A 146 9.46 -8.23 0.76
N THR A 147 10.08 -7.14 0.32
CA THR A 147 9.98 -5.83 1.01
C THR A 147 8.55 -5.30 1.03
N SER A 148 7.77 -5.50 -0.05
CA SER A 148 6.34 -5.19 -0.11
C SER A 148 5.55 -5.93 0.97
N THR A 149 5.80 -7.22 1.17
CA THR A 149 5.14 -8.04 2.18
C THR A 149 5.39 -7.51 3.60
N PHE A 150 6.61 -7.05 3.90
CA PHE A 150 6.92 -6.40 5.17
C PHE A 150 6.15 -5.08 5.38
N ALA A 151 5.93 -4.32 4.31
CA ALA A 151 5.13 -3.10 4.39
C ALA A 151 3.65 -3.40 4.64
N VAL A 152 3.07 -4.40 3.96
CA VAL A 152 1.68 -4.85 4.20
C VAL A 152 1.51 -5.28 5.64
N SER A 153 2.44 -6.06 6.18
CA SER A 153 2.43 -6.53 7.58
C SER A 153 2.63 -5.40 8.61
N GLY A 154 3.01 -4.19 8.16
CA GLY A 154 3.13 -3.04 9.03
C GLY A 154 4.47 -2.85 9.73
N TYR A 155 5.45 -3.69 9.43
CA TYR A 155 6.80 -3.58 10.01
C TYR A 155 7.60 -2.41 9.44
N THR A 156 7.27 -1.98 8.21
CA THR A 156 8.01 -0.93 7.50
C THR A 156 7.03 0.04 6.84
N SER A 157 7.44 1.29 6.64
CA SER A 157 6.63 2.24 5.87
C SER A 157 6.61 1.85 4.38
N PRO A 158 5.48 2.07 3.66
CA PRO A 158 5.36 1.76 2.24
C PRO A 158 6.46 2.40 1.39
N PHE A 159 6.80 3.66 1.66
CA PHE A 159 7.88 4.37 0.97
C PHE A 159 9.21 3.63 1.12
N VAL A 160 9.66 3.38 2.34
CA VAL A 160 10.95 2.72 2.60
C VAL A 160 10.99 1.34 1.96
N ALA A 161 9.93 0.53 2.10
CA ALA A 161 9.88 -0.81 1.54
C ALA A 161 10.02 -0.83 0.02
N MET A 162 9.43 0.15 -0.69
CA MET A 162 9.49 0.20 -2.16
C MET A 162 10.83 0.77 -2.67
N TRP A 163 11.51 1.62 -1.89
CA TRP A 163 12.76 2.23 -2.33
C TRP A 163 14.02 1.46 -1.93
N ILE A 164 13.98 0.60 -0.89
CA ILE A 164 15.13 -0.24 -0.49
C ILE A 164 15.70 -1.05 -1.67
N PRO A 165 14.90 -1.81 -2.46
CA PRO A 165 15.44 -2.55 -3.59
C PRO A 165 16.15 -1.66 -4.60
N ASN A 166 15.60 -0.49 -4.89
CA ASN A 166 16.18 0.47 -5.81
C ASN A 166 17.56 0.95 -5.34
N VAL A 167 17.70 1.29 -4.06
CA VAL A 167 18.98 1.74 -3.50
C VAL A 167 20.03 0.63 -3.58
N VAL A 168 19.68 -0.59 -3.20
CA VAL A 168 20.59 -1.74 -3.24
C VAL A 168 21.06 -2.03 -4.67
N TYR A 169 20.11 -2.07 -5.63
CA TYR A 169 20.45 -2.36 -7.02
C TYR A 169 21.15 -1.19 -7.72
N LEU A 170 20.91 0.05 -7.29
CA LEU A 170 21.69 1.20 -7.75
C LEU A 170 23.16 1.07 -7.35
N ILE A 171 23.44 0.68 -6.11
CA ILE A 171 24.82 0.44 -5.64
C ILE A 171 25.48 -0.67 -6.49
N ILE A 172 24.77 -1.78 -6.73
CA ILE A 172 25.23 -2.86 -7.59
C ILE A 172 25.52 -2.34 -9.00
N GLY A 173 24.62 -1.54 -9.57
CA GLY A 173 24.76 -0.93 -10.88
C GLY A 173 25.99 -0.03 -11.00
N ILE A 174 26.23 0.82 -10.01
CA ILE A 174 27.41 1.70 -9.95
C ILE A 174 28.70 0.88 -9.87
N VAL A 175 28.74 -0.16 -9.03
CA VAL A 175 29.90 -1.05 -8.92
C VAL A 175 30.19 -1.76 -10.24
N LEU A 176 29.15 -2.26 -10.91
CA LEU A 176 29.31 -2.91 -12.21
C LEU A 176 29.75 -1.93 -13.28
N TYR A 177 29.22 -0.71 -13.29
CA TYR A 177 29.61 0.34 -14.22
C TYR A 177 31.10 0.74 -14.06
N ASN A 178 31.54 1.00 -12.83
CA ASN A 178 32.94 1.32 -12.55
C ASN A 178 33.89 0.21 -12.99
N ARG A 179 33.50 -1.05 -12.79
CA ARG A 179 34.30 -2.21 -13.24
C ARG A 179 34.23 -2.44 -14.76
N ALA A 180 33.25 -1.91 -15.45
CA ALA A 180 33.15 -2.03 -16.91
C ALA A 180 33.95 -0.94 -17.62
N SER A 181 34.17 0.20 -16.94
CA SER A 181 34.92 1.35 -17.46
C SER A 181 36.44 1.22 -17.27
N THR A 182 36.91 0.22 -16.50
CA THR A 182 38.34 -0.08 -16.30
C THR A 182 38.73 -1.27 -17.16
#